data_d171d05f58303aa349695069ea72c7bf
#
_entry.id   d171d05f58303aa349695069ea72c7bf
#
_cell.length_a   1.000
_cell.length_b   1.000
_cell.length_c   1.000
_cell.angle_alpha   90.00
_cell.angle_beta   90.00
_cell.angle_gamma   90.00
#
_symmetry.space_group_name_H-M   'P 1'
#
loop_
_entity.id
_entity.type
_entity.pdbx_description
1 polymer ?
#
loop_
_entity_poly.entity_id
_entity_poly.type
_entity_poly.pdbx_seq_one_letter_code
_entity_poly.pdbx_strand_id
1 'polypeptide(L)' 'TVKDAQESQKAFENAKLKGLKKPQDFMYMYSQNGRDYFKNIMFRNYINFAQ' A
#
# COMPACT_ATOMS: atom_id res chain seq x y z
N THR A 1 12.57 -4.32 -9.08
CA THR A 1 12.75 -3.63 -10.36
C THR A 1 12.21 -2.21 -10.31
N VAL A 2 12.54 -1.40 -11.31
CA VAL A 2 12.04 -0.03 -11.41
C VAL A 2 10.52 0.00 -11.47
N LYS A 3 9.92 -0.93 -12.19
CA LYS A 3 8.47 -1.03 -12.32
C LYS A 3 7.82 -1.31 -10.96
N ASP A 4 8.36 -2.25 -10.20
CA ASP A 4 7.83 -2.59 -8.88
C ASP A 4 7.93 -1.42 -7.93
N ALA A 5 9.05 -0.68 -7.96
CA ALA A 5 9.22 0.50 -7.13
C ALA A 5 8.20 1.58 -7.49
N GLN A 6 7.92 1.77 -8.78
CA GLN A 6 6.93 2.76 -9.23
C GLN A 6 5.52 2.36 -8.81
N GLU A 7 5.16 1.09 -8.89
CA GLU A 7 3.86 0.62 -8.45
C GLU A 7 3.67 0.83 -6.96
N SER A 8 4.69 0.50 -6.18
CA SER A 8 4.68 0.72 -4.74
C SER A 8 4.49 2.20 -4.40
N GLN A 9 5.23 3.07 -5.07
CA GLN A 9 5.14 4.51 -4.83
C GLN A 9 3.73 5.04 -5.13
N LYS A 10 3.16 4.65 -6.27
CA LYS A 10 1.80 5.06 -6.63
C LYS A 10 0.78 4.53 -5.63
N ALA A 11 0.95 3.29 -5.19
CA ALA A 11 0.03 2.69 -4.22
C ALA A 11 0.05 3.46 -2.91
N PHE A 12 1.24 3.83 -2.42
CA PHE A 12 1.35 4.62 -1.19
C PHE A 12 0.75 6.00 -1.35
N GLU A 13 0.96 6.66 -2.47
CA GLU A 13 0.38 7.98 -2.72
C GLU A 13 -1.15 7.91 -2.70
N ASN A 14 -1.73 6.92 -3.37
CA ASN A 14 -3.16 6.71 -3.37
C ASN A 14 -3.69 6.41 -1.98
N ALA A 15 -3.01 5.54 -1.24
CA ALA A 15 -3.41 5.18 0.11
C ALA A 15 -3.40 6.38 1.06
N LYS A 16 -2.41 7.25 0.95
CA LYS A 16 -2.35 8.47 1.75
C LYS A 16 -3.54 9.37 1.47
N LEU A 17 -3.91 9.52 0.21
CA LEU A 17 -5.08 10.31 -0.18
C LEU A 17 -6.37 9.70 0.36
N LYS A 18 -6.42 8.39 0.52
CA LYS A 18 -7.60 7.67 1.01
C LYS A 18 -7.62 7.56 2.54
N GLY A 19 -6.62 8.08 3.22
CA GLY A 19 -6.64 8.14 4.68
C GLY A 19 -5.60 7.30 5.41
N LEU A 20 -4.62 6.74 4.69
CA LEU A 20 -3.53 6.01 5.34
C LEU A 20 -2.70 6.99 6.16
N LYS A 21 -2.67 6.75 7.47
CA LYS A 21 -1.95 7.58 8.40
C LYS A 21 -0.61 7.00 8.73
N LYS A 22 0.30 6.85 8.92
CA LYS A 22 1.57 6.21 9.25
C LYS A 22 2.00 5.23 8.15
N PRO A 23 2.22 5.72 6.93
CA PRO A 23 2.67 4.84 5.84
C PRO A 23 3.98 4.12 6.16
N GLN A 24 4.81 4.68 7.05
CA GLN A 24 6.05 4.06 7.46
C GLN A 24 5.85 2.74 8.23
N ASP A 25 4.65 2.51 8.75
CA ASP A 25 4.32 1.27 9.47
C ASP A 25 3.85 0.15 8.54
N PHE A 26 3.74 0.41 7.26
CA PHE A 26 3.18 -0.52 6.30
C PHE A 26 4.13 -0.79 5.15
N MET A 27 4.00 -1.97 4.57
CA MET A 27 4.70 -2.32 3.35
C MET A 27 3.67 -2.67 2.27
N TYR A 28 3.94 -2.24 1.05
CA TYR A 28 3.09 -2.58 -0.08
C TYR A 28 3.29 -4.04 -0.45
N MET A 29 2.20 -4.78 -0.56
CA MET A 29 2.27 -6.21 -0.88
C MET A 29 1.92 -6.50 -2.33
N TYR A 30 0.75 -6.06 -2.77
CA TYR A 30 0.30 -6.31 -4.13
C TYR A 30 -0.99 -5.54 -4.40
N SER A 31 -1.39 -5.52 -5.69
CA SER A 31 -2.66 -4.95 -6.11
C SER A 31 -3.50 -6.07 -6.73
N GLN A 32 -4.77 -6.09 -6.40
CA GLN A 32 -5.69 -7.11 -6.92
C GLN A 32 -7.11 -6.55 -6.94
N ASN A 33 -7.82 -6.80 -8.02
CA ASN A 33 -9.24 -6.43 -8.16
C ASN A 33 -9.49 -4.93 -7.91
N GLY A 34 -8.58 -4.08 -8.38
CA GLY A 34 -8.73 -2.63 -8.24
C GLY A 34 -8.44 -2.10 -6.85
N ARG A 35 -7.75 -2.85 -6.02
CA ARG A 35 -7.38 -2.42 -4.67
C ARG A 35 -5.90 -2.67 -4.42
N ASP A 36 -5.29 -1.79 -3.65
CA ASP A 36 -3.89 -1.91 -3.24
C ASP A 36 -3.84 -2.46 -1.81
N TYR A 37 -3.08 -3.53 -1.61
CA TYR A 37 -2.98 -4.20 -0.32
C TYR A 37 -1.66 -3.89 0.37
N PHE A 38 -1.75 -3.57 1.64
CA PHE A 38 -0.60 -3.26 2.49
C PHE A 38 -0.62 -4.15 3.72
N LYS A 39 0.56 -4.45 4.25
CA LYS A 39 0.70 -5.24 5.45
C LYS A 39 1.38 -4.39 6.52
N ASN A 40 0.81 -4.39 7.74
CA ASN A 40 1.45 -3.72 8.87
C ASN A 40 2.70 -4.51 9.25
N ILE A 41 3.84 -3.82 9.33
CA ILE A 41 5.13 -4.47 9.57
C ILE A 41 5.18 -5.07 10.99
N MET A 42 4.58 -4.38 11.96
CA MET A 42 4.63 -4.80 13.35
C MET A 42 3.52 -5.79 13.70
N PHE A 43 2.28 -5.46 13.36
CA PHE A 43 1.13 -6.29 13.74
C PHE A 43 0.78 -7.36 12.71
N ARG A 44 1.34 -7.26 11.51
CA ARG A 44 1.22 -8.24 10.42
C ARG A 44 -0.19 -8.40 9.85
N ASN A 45 -1.12 -7.52 10.18
CA ASN A 45 -2.43 -7.53 9.56
C ASN A 45 -2.41 -6.80 8.22
N TYR A 46 -3.38 -7.11 7.37
CA TYR A 46 -3.51 -6.47 6.06
C TYR A 46 -4.57 -5.39 6.07
N ILE A 47 -4.32 -4.35 5.29
CA ILE A 47 -5.33 -3.34 4.98
C ILE A 47 -5.30 -3.13 3.46
N ASN A 48 -6.35 -2.54 2.92
CA ASN A 48 -6.40 -2.24 1.49
C ASN A 48 -7.16 -0.95 1.23
N PHE A 49 -6.87 -0.37 0.08
CA PHE A 49 -7.53 0.86 -0.37
C PHE A 49 -7.90 0.70 -1.83
N ALA A 50 -9.04 1.25 -2.23
CA ALA A 50 -9.45 1.28 -3.62
C ALA A 50 -8.50 2.14 -4.43
N GLN A 51 -8.17 1.67 -5.62
CA GLN A 51 -7.35 2.43 -6.55
C GLN A 51 -8.09 3.64 -7.11
#